data_9c942a8e796d569d5eb3b4ec3ec16202
#
_entry.id   9c942a8e796d569d5eb3b4ec3ec16202
#
_cell.length_a   1.000
_cell.length_b   1.000
_cell.length_c   1.000
_cell.angle_alpha   90.00
_cell.angle_beta   90.00
_cell.angle_gamma   90.00
#
_symmetry.space_group_name_H-M   'P 1'
#
loop_
_entity.id
_entity.type
_entity.pdbx_description
1 polymer ?
#
loop_
_entity_poly.entity_id
_entity_poly.type
_entity_poly.pdbx_seq_one_letter_code
_entity_poly.pdbx_strand_id
1 'polypeptide(L)'
;MENRPDTFKILIVDDEEDICEILQYNLRKAGYIVETAASAEEALYKMRNTWHLLLLDIMMDGISGLKMAQLLREDYHNDVPIIFISALDSEIDIVTGFDKGGDDYIAKPFSIKEVLARVNAVLNRCYPPLPDRISDNGTEQVTKPVAQQSDTFVHENLKVEYDKKRVLVDNVEISLTRKEFEILVLLAKSPGKIYSREDILQLVWKEESYVLERTVDVHIARLRKKIGTYGDLIVNRSGYGYSIHL
;
A
#
# COMPACT_ATOMS: atom_id res chain seq x y z
N MET A 1 3.21 11.93 12.14
CA MET A 1 3.01 12.23 10.69
C MET A 1 4.39 12.53 10.15
N GLU A 2 4.97 11.63 9.40
CA GLU A 2 6.18 11.98 8.65
C GLU A 2 5.77 13.00 7.58
N ASN A 3 6.41 14.16 7.60
CA ASN A 3 6.22 15.17 6.56
C ASN A 3 6.63 14.56 5.22
N ARG A 4 5.84 14.80 4.15
CA ARG A 4 6.24 14.43 2.79
C ARG A 4 7.65 14.95 2.55
N PRO A 5 8.61 14.10 2.17
CA PRO A 5 9.96 14.53 1.92
C PRO A 5 10.02 15.45 0.68
N ASP A 6 10.91 16.42 0.68
CA ASP A 6 11.15 17.27 -0.49
C ASP A 6 11.62 16.46 -1.70
N THR A 7 12.33 15.36 -1.45
CA THR A 7 12.81 14.44 -2.48
C THR A 7 12.70 13.00 -1.98
N PHE A 8 12.05 12.15 -2.76
CA PHE A 8 11.90 10.73 -2.43
C PHE A 8 13.19 9.95 -2.71
N LYS A 9 13.49 9.00 -1.83
CA LYS A 9 14.60 8.04 -1.95
C LYS A 9 14.08 6.68 -2.35
N ILE A 10 14.59 6.14 -3.45
CA ILE A 10 14.21 4.84 -4.01
C ILE A 10 15.42 3.92 -4.00
N LEU A 11 15.25 2.70 -3.50
CA LEU A 11 16.24 1.64 -3.62
C LEU A 11 15.77 0.64 -4.68
N ILE A 12 16.61 0.40 -5.69
CA ILE A 12 16.41 -0.63 -6.70
C ILE A 12 17.20 -1.86 -6.26
N VAL A 13 16.58 -3.01 -6.27
CA VAL A 13 17.18 -4.29 -5.89
C VAL A 13 16.96 -5.27 -7.03
N ASP A 14 17.97 -5.51 -7.82
CA ASP A 14 17.96 -6.37 -9.01
C ASP A 14 19.39 -6.83 -9.28
N ASP A 15 19.63 -8.09 -9.60
CA ASP A 15 20.95 -8.63 -9.90
C ASP A 15 21.37 -8.39 -11.37
N GLU A 16 20.45 -7.90 -12.21
CA GLU A 16 20.73 -7.48 -13.59
C GLU A 16 21.22 -6.02 -13.61
N GLU A 17 22.54 -5.81 -13.77
CA GLU A 17 23.19 -4.48 -13.76
C GLU A 17 22.59 -3.54 -14.79
N ASP A 18 22.31 -4.02 -16.01
CA ASP A 18 21.71 -3.24 -17.10
C ASP A 18 20.33 -2.68 -16.71
N ILE A 19 19.52 -3.48 -16.01
CA ILE A 19 18.20 -3.06 -15.52
C ILE A 19 18.37 -1.98 -14.44
N CYS A 20 19.25 -2.20 -13.50
CA CYS A 20 19.60 -1.23 -12.46
C CYS A 20 20.03 0.12 -13.06
N GLU A 21 20.92 0.11 -14.05
CA GLU A 21 21.41 1.33 -14.70
C GLU A 21 20.29 2.09 -15.41
N ILE A 22 19.48 1.38 -16.21
CA ILE A 22 18.35 1.99 -16.95
C ILE A 22 17.34 2.61 -15.98
N LEU A 23 16.94 1.89 -14.95
CA LEU A 23 15.98 2.37 -13.95
C LEU A 23 16.56 3.54 -13.16
N GLN A 24 17.80 3.43 -12.69
CA GLN A 24 18.47 4.48 -11.92
C GLN A 24 18.57 5.78 -12.74
N TYR A 25 18.99 5.70 -14.00
CA TYR A 25 19.08 6.87 -14.88
C TYR A 25 17.74 7.59 -15.03
N ASN A 26 16.68 6.84 -15.35
CA ASN A 26 15.36 7.43 -15.61
C ASN A 26 14.68 7.96 -14.34
N LEU A 27 14.81 7.27 -13.22
CA LEU A 27 14.26 7.73 -11.94
C LEU A 27 15.00 8.96 -11.41
N ARG A 28 16.33 9.03 -11.56
CA ARG A 28 17.10 10.24 -11.22
C ARG A 28 16.70 11.42 -12.10
N LYS A 29 16.48 11.18 -13.40
CA LYS A 29 15.97 12.20 -14.33
C LYS A 29 14.57 12.70 -13.95
N ALA A 30 13.76 11.86 -13.32
CA ALA A 30 12.45 12.21 -12.79
C ALA A 30 12.51 12.95 -11.42
N GLY A 31 13.71 13.17 -10.87
CA GLY A 31 13.92 13.93 -9.63
C GLY A 31 14.02 13.10 -8.36
N TYR A 32 14.11 11.79 -8.45
CA TYR A 32 14.29 10.91 -7.30
C TYR A 32 15.77 10.73 -6.92
N ILE A 33 16.04 10.51 -5.63
CA ILE A 33 17.35 10.02 -5.16
C ILE A 33 17.30 8.51 -5.28
N VAL A 34 18.26 7.92 -6.01
CA VAL A 34 18.22 6.48 -6.33
C VAL A 34 19.55 5.83 -6.02
N GLU A 35 19.49 4.74 -5.27
CA GLU A 35 20.58 3.78 -5.10
C GLU A 35 20.15 2.40 -5.62
N THR A 36 21.13 1.56 -5.88
CA THR A 36 20.96 0.18 -6.34
C THR A 36 21.57 -0.80 -5.35
N ALA A 37 21.08 -2.02 -5.33
CA ALA A 37 21.67 -3.16 -4.66
C ALA A 37 21.56 -4.37 -5.58
N ALA A 38 22.66 -5.12 -5.73
CA ALA A 38 22.74 -6.28 -6.60
C ALA A 38 22.23 -7.57 -5.93
N SER A 39 21.82 -7.52 -4.67
CA SER A 39 21.24 -8.66 -3.96
C SER A 39 20.36 -8.21 -2.80
N ALA A 40 19.55 -9.13 -2.31
CA ALA A 40 18.71 -8.88 -1.13
C ALA A 40 19.56 -8.63 0.13
N GLU A 41 20.70 -9.29 0.27
CA GLU A 41 21.62 -9.12 1.40
C GLU A 41 22.23 -7.72 1.42
N GLU A 42 22.66 -7.21 0.27
CA GLU A 42 23.15 -5.84 0.12
C GLU A 42 22.03 -4.84 0.42
N ALA A 43 20.84 -5.09 -0.11
CA ALA A 43 19.68 -4.27 0.13
C ALA A 43 19.30 -4.22 1.62
N LEU A 44 19.26 -5.36 2.32
CA LEU A 44 19.00 -5.43 3.76
C LEU A 44 20.05 -4.64 4.57
N TYR A 45 21.32 -4.65 4.15
CA TYR A 45 22.33 -3.79 4.77
C TYR A 45 22.02 -2.30 4.57
N LYS A 46 21.56 -1.90 3.37
CA LYS A 46 21.18 -0.53 3.03
C LYS A 46 19.89 -0.08 3.72
N MET A 47 19.03 -1.01 4.19
CA MET A 47 17.80 -0.70 4.94
C MET A 47 18.05 0.00 6.28
N ARG A 48 19.29 0.17 6.71
CA ARG A 48 19.68 1.04 7.84
C ARG A 48 19.41 2.53 7.54
N ASN A 49 19.32 2.89 6.26
CA ASN A 49 18.92 4.22 5.80
C ASN A 49 17.40 4.29 5.61
N THR A 50 16.86 5.51 5.58
CA THR A 50 15.44 5.71 5.28
C THR A 50 15.20 5.66 3.79
N TRP A 51 14.35 4.74 3.36
CA TRP A 51 13.87 4.61 2.00
C TRP A 51 12.37 4.91 1.95
N HIS A 52 11.90 5.45 0.81
CA HIS A 52 10.50 5.77 0.61
C HIS A 52 9.82 4.79 -0.35
N LEU A 53 10.60 4.01 -1.10
CA LEU A 53 10.13 2.97 -2.02
C LEU A 53 11.25 1.98 -2.32
N LEU A 54 10.90 0.71 -2.43
CA LEU A 54 11.75 -0.33 -3.02
C LEU A 54 11.18 -0.74 -4.39
N LEU A 55 12.05 -0.81 -5.39
CA LEU A 55 11.81 -1.58 -6.62
C LEU A 55 12.59 -2.87 -6.46
N LEU A 56 11.92 -4.01 -6.39
CA LEU A 56 12.50 -5.27 -5.92
C LEU A 56 12.25 -6.38 -6.93
N ASP A 57 13.32 -6.89 -7.54
CA ASP A 57 13.20 -8.11 -8.34
C ASP A 57 12.88 -9.30 -7.43
N ILE A 58 12.00 -10.15 -7.92
CA ILE A 58 11.64 -11.40 -7.23
C ILE A 58 12.72 -12.47 -7.44
N MET A 59 13.28 -12.54 -8.66
CA MET A 59 14.17 -13.61 -9.09
C MET A 59 15.62 -13.16 -9.00
N MET A 60 16.20 -13.26 -7.82
CA MET A 60 17.61 -12.99 -7.57
C MET A 60 18.30 -14.23 -6.99
N ASP A 61 19.60 -14.36 -7.22
CA ASP A 61 20.41 -15.37 -6.59
C ASP A 61 20.46 -15.18 -5.06
N GLY A 62 20.50 -16.28 -4.30
CA GLY A 62 20.51 -16.24 -2.83
C GLY A 62 19.13 -16.00 -2.22
N ILE A 63 18.92 -14.87 -1.54
CA ILE A 63 17.64 -14.51 -0.96
C ILE A 63 16.75 -13.88 -2.05
N SER A 64 15.64 -14.54 -2.38
CA SER A 64 14.68 -13.99 -3.35
C SER A 64 14.02 -12.70 -2.85
N GLY A 65 13.55 -11.86 -3.79
CA GLY A 65 12.82 -10.63 -3.42
C GLY A 65 11.59 -10.88 -2.57
N LEU A 66 10.85 -11.97 -2.82
CA LEU A 66 9.71 -12.36 -1.99
C LEU A 66 10.13 -12.66 -0.54
N LYS A 67 11.26 -13.36 -0.37
CA LYS A 67 11.77 -13.65 0.97
C LYS A 67 12.29 -12.39 1.65
N MET A 68 12.95 -11.50 0.91
CA MET A 68 13.36 -10.19 1.44
C MET A 68 12.16 -9.37 1.90
N ALA A 69 11.11 -9.28 1.09
CA ALA A 69 9.89 -8.56 1.47
C ALA A 69 9.26 -9.14 2.74
N GLN A 70 9.21 -10.47 2.85
CA GLN A 70 8.73 -11.14 4.07
C GLN A 70 9.57 -10.77 5.29
N LEU A 71 10.91 -10.80 5.19
CA LEU A 71 11.82 -10.42 6.28
C LEU A 71 11.58 -8.96 6.70
N LEU A 72 11.44 -8.04 5.75
CA LEU A 72 11.15 -6.64 6.04
C LEU A 72 9.86 -6.47 6.84
N ARG A 73 8.81 -7.21 6.51
CA ARG A 73 7.50 -7.11 7.19
C ARG A 73 7.48 -7.82 8.54
N GLU A 74 7.99 -9.05 8.61
CA GLU A 74 7.86 -9.94 9.78
C GLU A 74 8.95 -9.69 10.82
N ASP A 75 10.22 -9.55 10.40
CA ASP A 75 11.36 -9.50 11.32
C ASP A 75 11.80 -8.05 11.59
N TYR A 76 11.81 -7.20 10.57
CA TYR A 76 12.25 -5.80 10.70
C TYR A 76 11.10 -4.83 10.98
N HIS A 77 9.84 -5.26 10.90
CA HIS A 77 8.64 -4.42 11.06
C HIS A 77 8.70 -3.14 10.23
N ASN A 78 9.22 -3.27 9.00
CA ASN A 78 9.43 -2.16 8.08
C ASN A 78 8.32 -2.15 7.02
N ASP A 79 7.54 -1.07 7.00
CA ASP A 79 6.40 -0.87 6.10
C ASP A 79 6.76 -0.04 4.85
N VAL A 80 8.05 0.07 4.49
CA VAL A 80 8.46 0.74 3.24
C VAL A 80 7.70 0.16 2.05
N PRO A 81 7.11 0.98 1.19
CA PRO A 81 6.39 0.50 0.01
C PRO A 81 7.30 -0.31 -0.91
N ILE A 82 6.78 -1.41 -1.46
CA ILE A 82 7.51 -2.32 -2.35
C ILE A 82 6.74 -2.46 -3.66
N ILE A 83 7.38 -2.15 -4.78
CA ILE A 83 6.94 -2.54 -6.12
C ILE A 83 7.80 -3.71 -6.56
N PHE A 84 7.21 -4.87 -6.78
CA PHE A 84 7.93 -5.98 -7.38
C PHE A 84 8.12 -5.78 -8.88
N ILE A 85 9.30 -6.12 -9.38
CA ILE A 85 9.60 -6.17 -10.82
C ILE A 85 10.07 -7.60 -11.11
N SER A 86 9.41 -8.35 -11.99
CA SER A 86 9.80 -9.73 -12.25
C SER A 86 9.38 -10.24 -13.62
N ALA A 87 10.13 -11.24 -14.13
CA ALA A 87 9.74 -12.01 -15.31
C ALA A 87 8.60 -13.01 -15.02
N LEU A 88 8.23 -13.22 -13.76
CA LEU A 88 7.09 -14.03 -13.38
C LEU A 88 5.82 -13.24 -13.68
N ASP A 89 5.02 -13.71 -14.62
CA ASP A 89 3.80 -13.05 -15.10
C ASP A 89 2.53 -13.85 -14.77
N SER A 90 2.70 -15.02 -14.10
CA SER A 90 1.53 -15.81 -13.73
C SER A 90 0.73 -15.13 -12.62
N GLU A 91 -0.58 -15.30 -12.68
CA GLU A 91 -1.50 -14.79 -11.65
C GLU A 91 -1.10 -15.25 -10.23
N ILE A 92 -0.56 -16.47 -10.12
CA ILE A 92 -0.11 -17.04 -8.84
C ILE A 92 1.12 -16.30 -8.30
N ASP A 93 2.06 -15.92 -9.16
CA ASP A 93 3.28 -15.23 -8.76
C ASP A 93 2.97 -13.81 -8.30
N ILE A 94 2.08 -13.12 -9.02
CA ILE A 94 1.60 -11.78 -8.65
C ILE A 94 0.90 -11.82 -7.28
N VAL A 95 0.01 -12.78 -7.06
CA VAL A 95 -0.69 -12.96 -5.77
C VAL A 95 0.31 -13.27 -4.65
N THR A 96 1.30 -14.13 -4.92
CA THR A 96 2.35 -14.45 -3.94
C THR A 96 3.19 -13.22 -3.59
N GLY A 97 3.50 -12.35 -4.57
CA GLY A 97 4.19 -11.08 -4.33
C GLY A 97 3.41 -10.17 -3.38
N PHE A 98 2.11 -10.01 -3.62
CA PHE A 98 1.24 -9.24 -2.73
C PHE A 98 1.13 -9.88 -1.34
N ASP A 99 1.01 -11.20 -1.23
CA ASP A 99 0.97 -11.92 0.05
C ASP A 99 2.23 -11.72 0.89
N LYS A 100 3.37 -11.52 0.25
CA LYS A 100 4.66 -11.28 0.92
C LYS A 100 4.94 -9.82 1.26
N GLY A 101 4.02 -8.90 1.00
CA GLY A 101 4.15 -7.51 1.44
C GLY A 101 4.34 -6.48 0.33
N GLY A 102 4.19 -6.86 -0.95
CA GLY A 102 4.21 -5.92 -2.07
C GLY A 102 3.01 -4.98 -2.08
N ASP A 103 3.24 -3.77 -2.59
CA ASP A 103 2.22 -2.73 -2.76
C ASP A 103 1.79 -2.58 -4.23
N ASP A 104 2.66 -2.98 -5.18
CA ASP A 104 2.39 -3.03 -6.62
C ASP A 104 3.32 -4.05 -7.30
N TYR A 105 3.06 -4.34 -8.59
CA TYR A 105 3.78 -5.33 -9.36
C TYR A 105 3.98 -4.86 -10.81
N ILE A 106 5.17 -5.10 -11.37
CA ILE A 106 5.53 -4.79 -12.75
C ILE A 106 6.10 -6.05 -13.39
N ALA A 107 5.49 -6.53 -14.47
CA ALA A 107 6.00 -7.66 -15.22
C ALA A 107 7.14 -7.23 -16.17
N LYS A 108 8.22 -8.01 -16.27
CA LYS A 108 9.24 -7.89 -17.32
C LYS A 108 8.73 -8.62 -18.60
N PRO A 109 8.83 -8.01 -19.79
CA PRO A 109 9.44 -6.72 -20.10
C PRO A 109 8.50 -5.53 -19.82
N PHE A 110 9.02 -4.46 -19.25
CA PHE A 110 8.28 -3.25 -18.91
C PHE A 110 8.72 -2.02 -19.71
N SER A 111 7.89 -1.01 -19.76
CA SER A 111 8.27 0.30 -20.28
C SER A 111 8.69 1.24 -19.13
N ILE A 112 9.66 2.13 -19.40
CA ILE A 112 10.07 3.15 -18.42
C ILE A 112 8.90 4.06 -18.02
N LYS A 113 7.98 4.34 -18.96
CA LYS A 113 6.78 5.13 -18.67
C LYS A 113 5.89 4.43 -17.64
N GLU A 114 5.73 3.13 -17.74
CA GLU A 114 4.97 2.33 -16.78
C GLU A 114 5.62 2.38 -15.40
N VAL A 115 6.94 2.13 -15.30
CA VAL A 115 7.66 2.19 -14.04
C VAL A 115 7.49 3.55 -13.38
N LEU A 116 7.70 4.65 -14.11
CA LEU A 116 7.54 6.01 -13.57
C LEU A 116 6.12 6.30 -13.11
N ALA A 117 5.11 5.85 -13.87
CA ALA A 117 3.71 6.02 -13.49
C ALA A 117 3.37 5.28 -12.19
N ARG A 118 3.80 4.02 -12.04
CA ARG A 118 3.57 3.23 -10.83
C ARG A 118 4.33 3.74 -9.63
N VAL A 119 5.60 4.11 -9.79
CA VAL A 119 6.42 4.76 -8.75
C VAL A 119 5.73 6.01 -8.24
N ASN A 120 5.28 6.89 -9.14
CA ASN A 120 4.58 8.11 -8.76
C ASN A 120 3.25 7.81 -8.05
N ALA A 121 2.47 6.84 -8.53
CA ALA A 121 1.21 6.44 -7.92
C ALA A 121 1.42 5.90 -6.49
N VAL A 122 2.40 5.00 -6.29
CA VAL A 122 2.72 4.43 -4.98
C VAL A 122 3.22 5.52 -4.02
N LEU A 123 4.17 6.38 -4.45
CA LEU A 123 4.70 7.45 -3.62
C LEU A 123 3.64 8.48 -3.22
N ASN A 124 2.79 8.92 -4.15
CA ASN A 124 1.71 9.86 -3.84
C ASN A 124 0.66 9.26 -2.91
N ARG A 125 0.44 7.96 -3.00
CA ARG A 125 -0.45 7.21 -2.12
C ARG A 125 0.11 7.11 -0.70
N CYS A 126 1.38 6.76 -0.56
CA CYS A 126 2.03 6.58 0.75
C CYS A 126 2.40 7.91 1.41
N TYR A 127 2.71 8.93 0.60
CA TYR A 127 3.15 10.26 1.05
C TYR A 127 2.32 11.36 0.37
N PRO A 128 1.02 11.50 0.69
CA PRO A 128 0.16 12.48 0.04
C PRO A 128 0.68 13.91 0.26
N PRO A 129 0.54 14.81 -0.74
CA PRO A 129 0.83 16.23 -0.53
C PRO A 129 -0.03 16.74 0.63
N LEU A 130 0.54 17.64 1.44
CA LEU A 130 -0.25 18.35 2.43
C LEU A 130 -1.32 19.15 1.68
N PRO A 131 -2.58 19.16 2.15
CA PRO A 131 -3.58 20.04 1.54
C PRO A 131 -3.07 21.47 1.63
N ASP A 132 -2.99 22.18 0.49
CA ASP A 132 -2.68 23.59 0.46
C ASP A 132 -3.58 24.29 1.45
N ARG A 133 -3.01 25.12 2.35
CA ARG A 133 -3.77 26.04 3.17
C ARG A 133 -4.49 26.96 2.20
N ILE A 134 -5.75 26.66 1.91
CA ILE A 134 -6.62 27.55 1.17
C ILE A 134 -6.61 28.87 1.92
N SER A 135 -6.02 29.88 1.31
CA SER A 135 -6.11 31.24 1.77
C SER A 135 -7.58 31.61 1.86
N ASP A 136 -8.00 31.90 3.06
CA ASP A 136 -9.33 32.35 3.41
C ASP A 136 -9.62 33.67 2.66
N ASN A 137 -10.34 33.57 1.56
CA ASN A 137 -11.07 34.71 0.98
C ASN A 137 -12.53 34.30 0.85
N GLY A 138 -13.30 34.87 1.75
CA GLY A 138 -14.66 34.56 2.06
C GLY A 138 -15.61 34.50 0.87
N THR A 139 -16.48 33.53 0.91
CA THR A 139 -17.89 33.70 0.55
C THR A 139 -18.70 32.68 1.35
N GLU A 140 -19.43 33.16 2.31
CA GLU A 140 -20.45 32.43 3.04
C GLU A 140 -21.47 31.87 2.05
N GLN A 141 -21.54 30.56 1.92
CA GLN A 141 -22.78 29.91 1.48
C GLN A 141 -23.20 28.92 2.57
N VAL A 142 -24.26 29.34 3.23
CA VAL A 142 -25.06 28.58 4.19
C VAL A 142 -25.58 27.32 3.49
N THR A 143 -25.02 26.16 3.81
CA THR A 143 -25.65 24.87 3.54
C THR A 143 -26.01 24.19 4.86
N LYS A 144 -27.25 23.74 4.90
CA LYS A 144 -27.95 23.08 6.00
C LYS A 144 -27.15 21.97 6.66
N PRO A 145 -27.38 21.64 7.94
CA PRO A 145 -26.68 20.63 8.67
C PRO A 145 -26.98 19.25 8.08
N VAL A 146 -25.99 18.66 7.41
CA VAL A 146 -25.96 17.23 7.13
C VAL A 146 -25.57 16.55 8.44
N ALA A 147 -26.31 15.51 8.80
CA ALA A 147 -26.11 14.72 10.01
C ALA A 147 -24.63 14.42 10.22
N GLN A 148 -24.13 14.73 11.41
CA GLN A 148 -22.77 14.42 11.87
C GLN A 148 -22.55 12.90 11.76
N GLN A 149 -21.87 12.47 10.69
CA GLN A 149 -21.27 11.17 10.67
C GLN A 149 -20.09 11.24 11.65
N SER A 150 -20.13 10.40 12.68
CA SER A 150 -19.07 10.29 13.66
C SER A 150 -17.74 9.99 12.95
N ASP A 151 -16.71 10.82 13.16
CA ASP A 151 -15.37 10.66 12.59
C ASP A 151 -14.63 9.40 13.13
N THR A 152 -15.37 8.49 13.75
CA THR A 152 -14.85 7.33 14.43
C THR A 152 -15.85 6.17 14.36
N PHE A 153 -15.38 5.01 13.96
CA PHE A 153 -16.12 3.76 14.11
C PHE A 153 -15.66 3.06 15.40
N VAL A 154 -16.61 2.57 16.20
CA VAL A 154 -16.33 1.84 17.43
C VAL A 154 -17.21 0.58 17.48
N HIS A 155 -16.59 -0.55 17.68
CA HIS A 155 -17.27 -1.81 17.98
C HIS A 155 -16.48 -2.55 19.07
N GLU A 156 -17.07 -2.70 20.24
CA GLU A 156 -16.39 -3.19 21.46
C GLU A 156 -15.06 -2.42 21.70
N ASN A 157 -13.92 -3.12 21.65
CA ASN A 157 -12.60 -2.53 21.83
C ASN A 157 -11.88 -2.24 20.50
N LEU A 158 -12.53 -2.46 19.35
CA LEU A 158 -12.03 -2.01 18.05
C LEU A 158 -12.45 -0.57 17.80
N LYS A 159 -11.50 0.32 17.64
CA LYS A 159 -11.73 1.74 17.34
C LYS A 159 -10.99 2.16 16.09
N VAL A 160 -11.70 2.70 15.10
CA VAL A 160 -11.13 3.23 13.86
C VAL A 160 -11.34 4.75 13.83
N GLU A 161 -10.26 5.50 14.01
CA GLU A 161 -10.27 6.96 13.99
C GLU A 161 -9.92 7.43 12.56
N TYR A 162 -10.93 7.86 11.80
CA TYR A 162 -10.79 8.17 10.38
C TYR A 162 -9.85 9.32 10.11
N ASP A 163 -9.97 10.42 10.87
CA ASP A 163 -9.15 11.63 10.70
C ASP A 163 -7.70 11.40 11.08
N LYS A 164 -7.48 10.60 12.12
CA LYS A 164 -6.13 10.28 12.60
C LYS A 164 -5.48 9.13 11.82
N LYS A 165 -6.25 8.48 10.93
CA LYS A 165 -5.81 7.32 10.14
C LYS A 165 -5.20 6.21 10.99
N ARG A 166 -5.78 5.94 12.15
CA ARG A 166 -5.29 4.92 13.07
C ARG A 166 -6.39 3.98 13.54
N VAL A 167 -5.97 2.78 13.89
CA VAL A 167 -6.83 1.72 14.42
C VAL A 167 -6.29 1.28 15.76
N LEU A 168 -7.17 1.17 16.74
CA LEU A 168 -6.83 0.63 18.05
C LEU A 168 -7.66 -0.65 18.29
N VAL A 169 -7.00 -1.66 18.84
CA VAL A 169 -7.63 -2.87 19.37
C VAL A 169 -7.19 -3.00 20.82
N ASP A 170 -8.13 -3.10 21.73
CA ASP A 170 -7.87 -3.12 23.19
C ASP A 170 -7.02 -1.92 23.67
N ASN A 171 -7.24 -0.73 23.08
CA ASN A 171 -6.47 0.51 23.28
C ASN A 171 -5.00 0.44 22.82
N VAL A 172 -4.58 -0.59 22.12
CA VAL A 172 -3.26 -0.71 21.48
C VAL A 172 -3.39 -0.32 20.01
N GLU A 173 -2.53 0.62 19.57
CA GLU A 173 -2.51 1.02 18.16
C GLU A 173 -1.93 -0.10 17.28
N ILE A 174 -2.66 -0.44 16.20
CA ILE A 174 -2.26 -1.46 15.24
C ILE A 174 -1.76 -0.79 13.98
N SER A 175 -0.59 -1.22 13.50
CA SER A 175 -0.04 -0.78 12.23
C SER A 175 -0.75 -1.46 11.07
N LEU A 176 -1.54 -0.70 10.31
CA LEU A 176 -2.13 -1.11 9.05
C LEU A 176 -1.44 -0.40 7.90
N THR A 177 -1.26 -1.12 6.78
CA THR A 177 -0.88 -0.44 5.53
C THR A 177 -2.02 0.48 5.09
N ARG A 178 -1.73 1.45 4.25
CA ARG A 178 -2.74 2.39 3.76
C ARG A 178 -3.93 1.68 3.12
N LYS A 179 -3.70 0.65 2.31
CA LYS A 179 -4.77 -0.11 1.64
C LYS A 179 -5.63 -0.90 2.63
N GLU A 180 -5.02 -1.53 3.61
CA GLU A 180 -5.73 -2.21 4.69
C GLU A 180 -6.62 -1.23 5.47
N PHE A 181 -6.09 -0.05 5.79
CA PHE A 181 -6.86 1.00 6.47
C PHE A 181 -8.01 1.51 5.59
N GLU A 182 -7.77 1.82 4.32
CA GLU A 182 -8.79 2.30 3.38
C GLU A 182 -9.92 1.26 3.19
N ILE A 183 -9.58 -0.04 3.10
CA ILE A 183 -10.58 -1.11 3.06
C ILE A 183 -11.40 -1.15 4.36
N LEU A 184 -10.73 -1.13 5.52
CA LEU A 184 -11.42 -1.15 6.80
C LEU A 184 -12.38 0.04 6.93
N VAL A 185 -11.94 1.24 6.58
CA VAL A 185 -12.75 2.46 6.60
C VAL A 185 -13.94 2.35 5.65
N LEU A 186 -13.73 1.83 4.44
CA LEU A 186 -14.81 1.63 3.46
C LEU A 186 -15.92 0.73 4.02
N LEU A 187 -15.53 -0.41 4.60
CA LEU A 187 -16.47 -1.36 5.17
C LEU A 187 -17.13 -0.82 6.45
N ALA A 188 -16.36 -0.18 7.33
CA ALA A 188 -16.83 0.35 8.62
C ALA A 188 -17.78 1.56 8.48
N LYS A 189 -17.64 2.36 7.40
CA LYS A 189 -18.58 3.47 7.13
C LYS A 189 -19.97 3.02 6.73
N SER A 190 -20.13 1.77 6.31
CA SER A 190 -21.44 1.26 5.86
C SER A 190 -21.62 -0.20 6.32
N PRO A 191 -21.78 -0.46 7.63
CA PRO A 191 -21.96 -1.80 8.15
C PRO A 191 -23.14 -2.51 7.47
N GLY A 192 -22.95 -3.78 7.15
CA GLY A 192 -23.95 -4.61 6.46
C GLY A 192 -24.01 -4.42 4.93
N LYS A 193 -23.44 -3.33 4.39
CA LYS A 193 -23.36 -3.16 2.94
C LYS A 193 -22.30 -4.09 2.37
N ILE A 194 -22.67 -4.85 1.32
CA ILE A 194 -21.75 -5.69 0.58
C ILE A 194 -21.08 -4.86 -0.52
N TYR A 195 -19.77 -4.91 -0.57
CA TYR A 195 -18.96 -4.34 -1.63
C TYR A 195 -18.36 -5.49 -2.43
N SER A 196 -18.59 -5.51 -3.75
CA SER A 196 -17.90 -6.47 -4.64
C SER A 196 -16.39 -6.21 -4.64
N ARG A 197 -15.62 -7.17 -5.10
CA ARG A 197 -14.18 -6.97 -5.28
C ARG A 197 -13.89 -5.81 -6.22
N GLU A 198 -14.67 -5.70 -7.28
CA GLU A 198 -14.59 -4.60 -8.24
C GLU A 198 -14.92 -3.24 -7.58
N ASP A 199 -15.99 -3.17 -6.76
CA ASP A 199 -16.32 -1.94 -6.01
C ASP A 199 -15.17 -1.52 -5.10
N ILE A 200 -14.58 -2.47 -4.37
CA ILE A 200 -13.44 -2.19 -3.48
C ILE A 200 -12.24 -1.71 -4.29
N LEU A 201 -11.94 -2.34 -5.43
CA LEU A 201 -10.87 -1.89 -6.31
C LEU A 201 -11.13 -0.46 -6.81
N GLN A 202 -12.29 -0.18 -7.35
CA GLN A 202 -12.64 1.16 -7.85
C GLN A 202 -12.59 2.23 -6.76
N LEU A 203 -12.96 1.91 -5.53
CA LEU A 203 -13.01 2.85 -4.42
C LEU A 203 -11.67 3.04 -3.70
N VAL A 204 -10.85 1.99 -3.61
CA VAL A 204 -9.60 1.98 -2.86
C VAL A 204 -8.39 2.11 -3.78
N TRP A 205 -8.48 1.65 -5.06
CA TRP A 205 -7.42 1.73 -6.08
C TRP A 205 -7.78 2.66 -7.25
N LYS A 206 -8.47 3.77 -6.99
CA LYS A 206 -9.11 4.70 -7.94
C LYS A 206 -8.33 5.08 -9.20
N GLU A 207 -7.00 5.05 -9.15
CA GLU A 207 -6.12 5.52 -10.23
C GLU A 207 -5.23 4.41 -10.81
N GLU A 208 -5.47 3.15 -10.41
CA GLU A 208 -4.64 2.01 -10.81
C GLU A 208 -5.35 1.18 -11.88
N SER A 209 -4.91 1.31 -13.12
CA SER A 209 -5.59 0.74 -14.30
C SER A 209 -5.53 -0.79 -14.43
N TYR A 210 -4.72 -1.51 -13.62
CA TYR A 210 -4.50 -2.95 -13.74
C TYR A 210 -4.27 -3.62 -12.38
N VAL A 211 -5.24 -3.54 -11.48
CA VAL A 211 -5.19 -4.29 -10.23
C VAL A 211 -6.18 -5.44 -10.30
N LEU A 212 -5.71 -6.66 -10.05
CA LEU A 212 -6.56 -7.85 -10.07
C LEU A 212 -7.49 -7.90 -8.85
N GLU A 213 -8.70 -8.43 -9.03
CA GLU A 213 -9.69 -8.58 -7.95
C GLU A 213 -9.14 -9.35 -6.74
N ARG A 214 -8.26 -10.34 -6.97
CA ARG A 214 -7.60 -11.11 -5.91
C ARG A 214 -6.73 -10.28 -4.97
N THR A 215 -6.24 -9.13 -5.41
CA THR A 215 -5.49 -8.20 -4.56
C THR A 215 -6.33 -7.77 -3.35
N VAL A 216 -7.65 -7.62 -3.55
CA VAL A 216 -8.59 -7.33 -2.45
C VAL A 216 -8.60 -8.44 -1.41
N ASP A 217 -8.65 -9.71 -1.86
CA ASP A 217 -8.70 -10.87 -0.97
C ASP A 217 -7.47 -10.93 -0.06
N VAL A 218 -6.30 -10.64 -0.63
CA VAL A 218 -5.02 -10.63 0.07
C VAL A 218 -4.98 -9.54 1.15
N HIS A 219 -5.35 -8.31 0.80
CA HIS A 219 -5.38 -7.21 1.77
C HIS A 219 -6.40 -7.46 2.88
N ILE A 220 -7.55 -8.06 2.56
CA ILE A 220 -8.54 -8.45 3.57
C ILE A 220 -8.03 -9.55 4.48
N ALA A 221 -7.32 -10.56 3.95
CA ALA A 221 -6.73 -11.61 4.77
C ALA A 221 -5.70 -11.04 5.77
N ARG A 222 -4.84 -10.12 5.33
CA ARG A 222 -3.87 -9.43 6.19
C ARG A 222 -4.55 -8.54 7.22
N LEU A 223 -5.53 -7.76 6.78
CA LEU A 223 -6.32 -6.91 7.66
C LEU A 223 -6.95 -7.72 8.79
N ARG A 224 -7.62 -8.83 8.45
CA ARG A 224 -8.20 -9.75 9.45
C ARG A 224 -7.16 -10.23 10.47
N LYS A 225 -5.99 -10.67 9.98
CA LYS A 225 -4.90 -11.12 10.85
C LYS A 225 -4.42 -10.01 11.80
N LYS A 226 -4.31 -8.78 11.31
CA LYS A 226 -3.82 -7.64 12.09
C LYS A 226 -4.81 -7.15 13.14
N ILE A 227 -6.12 -7.15 12.84
CA ILE A 227 -7.17 -6.78 13.81
C ILE A 227 -7.58 -7.94 14.73
N GLY A 228 -6.95 -9.11 14.59
CA GLY A 228 -7.11 -10.24 15.49
C GLY A 228 -8.54 -10.78 15.55
N THR A 229 -9.11 -10.89 16.74
CA THR A 229 -10.48 -11.42 16.97
C THR A 229 -11.56 -10.63 16.23
N TYR A 230 -11.32 -9.35 15.92
CA TYR A 230 -12.23 -8.51 15.15
C TYR A 230 -12.19 -8.80 13.64
N GLY A 231 -11.25 -9.64 13.17
CA GLY A 231 -11.19 -10.09 11.78
C GLY A 231 -12.46 -10.79 11.30
N ASP A 232 -13.18 -11.45 12.20
CA ASP A 232 -14.44 -12.14 11.92
C ASP A 232 -15.60 -11.18 11.60
N LEU A 233 -15.49 -9.91 11.98
CA LEU A 233 -16.45 -8.89 11.59
C LEU A 233 -16.46 -8.65 10.06
N ILE A 234 -15.33 -8.87 9.40
CA ILE A 234 -15.25 -8.76 7.95
C ILE A 234 -15.70 -10.09 7.35
N VAL A 235 -16.90 -10.12 6.81
CA VAL A 235 -17.53 -11.32 6.27
C VAL A 235 -17.37 -11.40 4.77
N ASN A 236 -16.95 -12.56 4.26
CA ASN A 236 -16.96 -12.84 2.82
C ASN A 236 -18.34 -13.43 2.45
N ARG A 237 -19.05 -12.74 1.56
CA ARG A 237 -20.27 -13.27 0.92
C ARG A 237 -19.86 -13.88 -0.41
N SER A 238 -19.78 -15.21 -0.43
CA SER A 238 -19.33 -15.98 -1.60
C SER A 238 -20.04 -15.54 -2.88
N GLY A 239 -19.27 -15.14 -3.88
CA GLY A 239 -19.77 -14.62 -5.18
C GLY A 239 -20.22 -13.15 -5.16
N TYR A 240 -20.33 -12.49 -3.99
CA TYR A 240 -20.84 -11.12 -3.89
C TYR A 240 -19.80 -10.12 -3.39
N GLY A 241 -18.83 -10.54 -2.57
CA GLY A 241 -17.81 -9.64 -2.06
C GLY A 241 -17.71 -9.60 -0.54
N TYR A 242 -17.39 -8.46 0.03
CA TYR A 242 -17.09 -8.29 1.46
C TYR A 242 -17.98 -7.27 2.13
N SER A 243 -18.26 -7.47 3.38
CA SER A 243 -19.00 -6.54 4.25
C SER A 243 -18.48 -6.64 5.67
N ILE A 244 -18.71 -5.61 6.50
CA ILE A 244 -18.53 -5.67 7.93
C ILE A 244 -19.88 -5.91 8.60
N HIS A 245 -19.94 -6.87 9.53
CA HIS A 245 -21.10 -7.16 10.35
C HIS A 245 -20.78 -6.88 11.81
N LEU A 246 -21.73 -6.28 12.54
CA LEU A 246 -21.63 -5.93 13.96
C LEU A 246 -22.38 -6.94 14.81
#